data_bf27e2330d724fcdac2530a889aeea4b
#
_entry.id   bf27e2330d724fcdac2530a889aeea4b
#
_cell.length_a   1.000
_cell.length_b   1.000
_cell.length_c   1.000
_cell.angle_alpha   90.00
_cell.angle_beta   90.00
_cell.angle_gamma   90.00
#
_symmetry.space_group_name_H-M   'P 1'
#
loop_
_entity.id
_entity.type
_entity.pdbx_description
1 polymer ?
#
loop_
_entity_poly.entity_id
_entity_poly.type
_entity_poly.pdbx_seq_one_letter_code
_entity_poly.pdbx_strand_id
1 'polypeptide(L)'
;MTLTAAEESETCRLCVLGAQAEYAGRPQEARRLYRQAWEAAQDDYDACVAAHYLARMQDDPSQALRWNEIALVRAEAVGDERVRKIGRAHV
;
A
#
# COMPACT_ATOMS: atom_id res chain seq x y z
N MET A 1 16.03 -17.01 -5.91
CA MET A 1 16.40 -15.69 -6.41
C MET A 1 16.08 -14.63 -5.37
N THR A 2 17.04 -13.75 -5.10
CA THR A 2 16.86 -12.73 -4.09
C THR A 2 16.21 -11.49 -4.73
N LEU A 3 15.19 -10.95 -4.08
CA LEU A 3 14.60 -9.70 -4.52
C LEU A 3 15.61 -8.57 -4.34
N THR A 4 15.67 -7.67 -5.31
CA THR A 4 16.52 -6.49 -5.20
C THR A 4 15.83 -5.46 -4.29
N ALA A 5 16.60 -4.50 -3.80
CA ALA A 5 16.05 -3.42 -2.98
C ALA A 5 14.97 -2.63 -3.74
N ALA A 6 15.06 -2.57 -5.07
CA ALA A 6 14.09 -1.88 -5.90
C ALA A 6 12.77 -2.65 -6.00
N GLU A 7 12.82 -3.98 -5.86
CA GLU A 7 11.62 -4.83 -5.93
C GLU A 7 10.92 -4.92 -4.59
N GLU A 8 11.65 -4.70 -3.50
CA GLU A 8 11.11 -4.78 -2.15
C GLU A 8 11.16 -3.41 -1.50
N SER A 9 10.09 -2.64 -1.70
CA SER A 9 10.03 -1.29 -1.15
C SER A 9 9.90 -1.33 0.37
N GLU A 10 10.30 -0.24 1.02
CA GLU A 10 10.14 -0.09 2.47
C GLU A 10 8.68 -0.21 2.86
N THR A 11 7.76 0.37 2.07
CA THR A 11 6.33 0.26 2.32
C THR A 11 5.88 -1.19 2.31
N CYS A 12 6.28 -1.96 1.30
CA CYS A 12 5.89 -3.37 1.22
C CYS A 12 6.46 -4.17 2.39
N ARG A 13 7.70 -3.89 2.76
CA ARG A 13 8.32 -4.56 3.91
C ARG A 13 7.56 -4.28 5.20
N LEU A 14 7.17 -3.02 5.41
CA LEU A 14 6.41 -2.63 6.59
C LEU A 14 5.01 -3.25 6.59
N CYS A 15 4.39 -3.37 5.43
CA CYS A 15 3.08 -4.02 5.33
C CYS A 15 3.16 -5.51 5.67
N VAL A 16 4.23 -6.18 5.26
CA VAL A 16 4.45 -7.58 5.64
C VAL A 16 4.58 -7.71 7.16
N LEU A 17 5.37 -6.83 7.78
CA LEU A 17 5.52 -6.83 9.24
C LEU A 17 4.20 -6.53 9.93
N GLY A 18 3.41 -5.60 9.38
CA GLY A 18 2.09 -5.28 9.90
C GLY A 18 1.15 -6.47 9.84
N ALA A 19 1.15 -7.17 8.71
CA ALA A 19 0.32 -8.37 8.54
C ALA A 19 0.71 -9.46 9.54
N GLN A 20 2.01 -9.63 9.79
CA GLN A 20 2.49 -10.57 10.79
C GLN A 20 2.02 -10.19 12.19
N ALA A 21 2.04 -8.91 12.52
CA ALA A 21 1.54 -8.43 13.81
C ALA A 21 0.04 -8.65 13.94
N GLU A 22 -0.72 -8.40 12.87
CA GLU A 22 -2.15 -8.66 12.83
C GLU A 22 -2.45 -10.13 13.10
N TYR A 23 -1.74 -11.00 12.40
CA TYR A 23 -1.91 -12.44 12.53
C TYR A 23 -1.55 -12.92 13.93
N ALA A 24 -0.58 -12.27 14.57
CA ALA A 24 -0.17 -12.61 15.93
C ALA A 24 -1.08 -12.03 17.00
N GLY A 25 -2.16 -11.35 16.62
CA GLY A 25 -3.09 -10.77 17.57
C GLY A 25 -2.63 -9.47 18.18
N ARG A 26 -1.80 -8.71 17.47
CA ARG A 26 -1.29 -7.41 17.91
C ARG A 26 -1.78 -6.30 16.97
N PRO A 27 -3.07 -5.96 17.00
CA PRO A 27 -3.64 -5.02 16.05
C PRO A 27 -3.09 -3.61 16.15
N GLN A 28 -2.73 -3.15 17.34
CA GLN A 28 -2.19 -1.80 17.50
C GLN A 28 -0.81 -1.68 16.90
N GLU A 29 0.02 -2.71 17.06
CA GLU A 29 1.31 -2.74 16.41
C GLU A 29 1.16 -2.78 14.89
N ALA A 30 0.22 -3.57 14.38
CA ALA A 30 -0.07 -3.63 12.96
C ALA A 30 -0.47 -2.24 12.42
N ARG A 31 -1.33 -1.55 13.13
CA ARG A 31 -1.78 -0.20 12.77
C ARG A 31 -0.60 0.75 12.65
N ARG A 32 0.28 0.70 13.63
CA ARG A 32 1.47 1.56 13.64
C ARG A 32 2.37 1.26 12.43
N LEU A 33 2.56 -0.02 12.13
CA LEU A 33 3.39 -0.43 11.01
C LEU A 33 2.79 -0.02 9.66
N TYR A 34 1.48 -0.15 9.52
CA TYR A 34 0.80 0.27 8.29
C TYR A 34 0.87 1.79 8.11
N ARG A 35 0.79 2.54 9.21
CA ARG A 35 0.95 4.00 9.13
C ARG A 35 2.36 4.37 8.71
N GLN A 36 3.36 3.69 9.26
CA GLN A 36 4.75 3.88 8.83
C GLN A 36 4.91 3.53 7.34
N ALA A 37 4.22 2.48 6.88
CA ALA A 37 4.26 2.09 5.48
C ALA A 37 3.72 3.20 4.58
N TRP A 38 2.63 3.84 4.99
CA TRP A 38 2.06 4.97 4.27
C TRP A 38 3.04 6.14 4.20
N GLU A 39 3.68 6.45 5.33
CA GLU A 39 4.65 7.55 5.40
C GLU A 39 5.90 7.27 4.56
N ALA A 40 6.25 6.01 4.38
CA ALA A 40 7.42 5.61 3.60
C ALA A 40 7.11 5.48 2.10
N ALA A 41 5.85 5.60 1.69
CA ALA A 41 5.45 5.40 0.30
C ALA A 41 6.13 6.40 -0.63
N GLN A 42 6.72 5.89 -1.71
CA GLN A 42 7.47 6.71 -2.66
C GLN A 42 6.79 6.80 -4.02
N ASP A 43 5.76 5.99 -4.25
CA ASP A 43 5.03 6.01 -5.51
C ASP A 43 3.56 5.64 -5.27
N ASP A 44 2.78 5.68 -6.34
CA ASP A 44 1.35 5.39 -6.24
C ASP A 44 1.07 3.93 -5.88
N TYR A 45 1.92 3.02 -6.32
CA TYR A 45 1.76 1.61 -5.96
C TYR A 45 1.91 1.42 -4.45
N ASP A 46 2.99 1.95 -3.88
CA ASP A 46 3.22 1.88 -2.42
C ASP A 46 2.05 2.51 -1.66
N ALA A 47 1.62 3.70 -2.10
CA ALA A 47 0.54 4.41 -1.45
C ALA A 47 -0.77 3.62 -1.49
N CYS A 48 -1.05 3.00 -2.63
CA CYS A 48 -2.24 2.15 -2.78
C CYS A 48 -2.21 0.98 -1.80
N VAL A 49 -1.08 0.29 -1.71
CA VAL A 49 -0.93 -0.87 -0.82
C VAL A 49 -1.12 -0.45 0.64
N ALA A 50 -0.43 0.60 1.07
CA ALA A 50 -0.52 1.07 2.45
C ALA A 50 -1.93 1.54 2.81
N ALA A 51 -2.58 2.28 1.90
CA ALA A 51 -3.94 2.76 2.13
C ALA A 51 -4.93 1.61 2.27
N HIS A 52 -4.76 0.56 1.47
CA HIS A 52 -5.60 -0.63 1.56
C HIS A 52 -5.52 -1.26 2.95
N TYR A 53 -4.31 -1.43 3.46
CA TYR A 53 -4.14 -2.01 4.80
C TYR A 53 -4.66 -1.08 5.89
N LEU A 54 -4.46 0.23 5.74
CA LEU A 54 -4.99 1.18 6.72
C LEU A 54 -6.52 1.18 6.75
N ALA A 55 -7.16 1.03 5.60
CA ALA A 55 -8.62 0.95 5.54
C ALA A 55 -9.15 -0.19 6.39
N ARG A 56 -8.48 -1.34 6.35
CA ARG A 56 -8.90 -2.52 7.11
C ARG A 56 -8.79 -2.33 8.61
N MET A 57 -7.94 -1.42 9.06
CA MET A 57 -7.64 -1.23 10.47
C MET A 57 -8.46 -0.12 11.13
N GLN A 58 -9.36 0.52 10.38
CA GLN A 58 -10.17 1.61 10.92
C GLN A 58 -11.41 1.07 11.61
N ASP A 59 -11.69 1.56 12.81
CA ASP A 59 -12.92 1.22 13.53
C ASP A 59 -14.10 2.04 13.03
N ASP A 60 -13.84 3.27 12.57
CA ASP A 60 -14.85 4.17 12.06
C ASP A 60 -15.09 3.89 10.58
N PRO A 61 -16.34 3.53 10.18
CA PRO A 61 -16.64 3.26 8.76
C PRO A 61 -16.33 4.42 7.83
N SER A 62 -16.48 5.68 8.28
CA SER A 62 -16.15 6.85 7.48
C SER A 62 -14.67 6.92 7.17
N GLN A 63 -13.83 6.60 8.15
CA GLN A 63 -12.39 6.58 7.95
C GLN A 63 -11.97 5.41 7.06
N ALA A 64 -12.60 4.26 7.23
CA ALA A 64 -12.34 3.12 6.37
C ALA A 64 -12.66 3.45 4.91
N LEU A 65 -13.79 4.09 4.67
CA LEU A 65 -14.17 4.51 3.32
C LEU A 65 -13.16 5.48 2.73
N ARG A 66 -12.72 6.44 3.54
CA ARG A 66 -11.73 7.43 3.10
C ARG A 66 -10.44 6.78 2.64
N TRP A 67 -9.92 5.82 3.42
CA TRP A 67 -8.71 5.12 3.04
C TRP A 67 -8.91 4.24 1.80
N ASN A 68 -10.09 3.63 1.66
CA ASN A 68 -10.41 2.87 0.46
C ASN A 68 -10.46 3.76 -0.78
N GLU A 69 -10.99 4.97 -0.65
CA GLU A 69 -11.01 5.94 -1.75
C GLU A 69 -9.61 6.35 -2.16
N ILE A 70 -8.74 6.60 -1.18
CA ILE A 70 -7.33 6.91 -1.44
C ILE A 70 -6.67 5.74 -2.17
N ALA A 71 -6.90 4.52 -1.71
CA ALA A 71 -6.34 3.33 -2.35
C ALA A 71 -6.78 3.22 -3.80
N LEU A 72 -8.06 3.48 -4.08
CA LEU A 72 -8.60 3.41 -5.42
C LEU A 72 -7.97 4.45 -6.35
N VAL A 73 -7.87 5.69 -5.88
CA VAL A 73 -7.28 6.78 -6.67
C VAL A 73 -5.82 6.44 -7.01
N ARG A 74 -5.08 5.93 -6.05
CA ARG A 74 -3.68 5.59 -6.28
C ARG A 74 -3.55 4.38 -7.21
N ALA A 75 -4.45 3.41 -7.09
CA ALA A 75 -4.46 2.26 -7.99
C ALA A 75 -4.73 2.67 -9.44
N GLU A 76 -5.65 3.60 -9.64
CA GLU A 76 -5.94 4.14 -10.97
C GLU A 76 -4.73 4.83 -11.57
N ALA A 77 -3.99 5.59 -10.76
CA ALA A 77 -2.77 6.25 -11.21
C ALA A 77 -1.72 5.24 -11.70
N VAL A 78 -1.57 4.12 -11.00
CA VAL A 78 -0.67 3.06 -11.43
C VAL A 78 -1.15 2.46 -12.74
N GLY A 79 -2.44 2.21 -12.88
CA GLY A 79 -3.03 1.66 -14.10
C GLY A 79 -2.80 2.57 -15.29
N ASP A 80 -3.03 3.86 -15.13
CA ASP A 80 -2.81 4.85 -16.18
C ASP A 80 -1.34 4.89 -16.63
N GLU A 81 -0.43 4.82 -15.68
CA GLU A 81 1.00 4.80 -15.99
C GLU A 81 1.38 3.56 -16.80
N ARG A 82 0.86 2.40 -16.44
CA ARG A 82 1.11 1.16 -17.17
C ARG A 82 0.57 1.23 -18.60
N VAL A 83 -0.63 1.77 -18.77
CA VAL A 83 -1.25 1.93 -20.09
C VAL A 83 -0.39 2.84 -20.95
N ARG A 84 0.12 3.94 -20.41
CA ARG A 84 0.99 4.84 -21.15
C ARG A 84 2.29 4.17 -21.59
N LYS A 85 2.87 3.35 -20.73
CA LYS A 85 4.08 2.61 -21.07
C LYS A 85 3.85 1.61 -22.19
N ILE A 86 2.72 0.90 -22.15
CA ILE A 86 2.35 -0.04 -23.20
C ILE A 86 2.13 0.69 -24.53
N GLY A 87 1.46 1.82 -24.49
CA GLY A 87 1.23 2.64 -25.67
C GLY A 87 2.53 3.07 -26.35
N ARG A 88 3.52 3.45 -25.55
CA ARG A 88 4.83 3.83 -26.06
C ARG A 88 5.54 2.64 -26.71
N ALA A 89 5.39 1.46 -26.15
CA ALA A 89 6.05 0.27 -26.66
C ALA A 89 5.50 -0.17 -28.00
N HIS A 90 4.27 0.19 -28.31
CA HIS A 90 3.60 -0.19 -29.54
C HIS A 90 3.68 0.86 -30.64
N VAL A 91 4.27 1.98 -30.37
CA VAL A 91 4.52 3.03 -31.38
C VAL A 91 5.88 2.84 -32.08
#